data_568ae44d39980794412e9f4b00ff6992
#
_entry.id   568ae44d39980794412e9f4b00ff6992
#
_cell.length_a   1.000
_cell.length_b   1.000
_cell.length_c   1.000
_cell.angle_alpha   90.00
_cell.angle_beta   90.00
_cell.angle_gamma   90.00
#
_symmetry.space_group_name_H-M   'P 1'
#
loop_
_entity.id
_entity.type
_entity.pdbx_description
1 polymer ?
#
loop_
_entity_poly.entity_id
_entity_poly.type
_entity_poly.pdbx_seq_one_letter_code
_entity_poly.pdbx_strand_id
1 'polypeptide(L)'
;MLVLCAALVVTLPAPNLVSKAQAEPGSLETDDRGFIDTVARCDTSKSTAAVGRTQQSLVAICVDPRGDYEYRGVRLEDGSELNVSGAVMQDGKYVAHNADVTYIFSAKELMILQGWGWVVREEPMVAFMEPRSPAGG
;
A
#
# COMPACT_ATOMS: atom_id res chain seq x y z
N MET A 1 43.57 27.31 54.53
CA MET A 1 43.71 27.17 53.07
C MET A 1 42.59 26.26 52.58
N LEU A 2 41.48 26.86 52.12
CA LEU A 2 40.34 26.11 51.62
C LEU A 2 40.53 25.90 50.10
N VAL A 3 40.64 24.65 49.68
CA VAL A 3 40.62 24.30 48.27
C VAL A 3 39.16 24.03 47.87
N LEU A 4 38.58 24.95 47.15
CA LEU A 4 37.28 24.75 46.52
C LEU A 4 37.45 23.91 45.26
N CYS A 5 37.06 22.64 45.30
CA CYS A 5 36.87 21.86 44.11
C CYS A 5 35.51 22.25 43.50
N ALA A 6 35.54 23.07 42.45
CA ALA A 6 34.38 23.31 41.64
C ALA A 6 34.16 22.08 40.75
N ALA A 7 33.17 21.26 41.07
CA ALA A 7 32.73 20.19 40.21
C ALA A 7 31.96 20.81 39.02
N LEU A 8 32.60 20.82 37.87
CA LEU A 8 31.95 21.14 36.58
C LEU A 8 31.01 19.99 36.25
N VAL A 9 29.75 20.20 36.51
CA VAL A 9 28.70 19.32 35.99
C VAL A 9 28.52 19.65 34.50
N VAL A 10 29.18 18.86 33.67
CA VAL A 10 28.93 18.95 32.22
C VAL A 10 27.61 18.23 31.96
N THR A 11 26.53 19.00 31.86
CA THR A 11 25.26 18.48 31.34
C THR A 11 25.42 18.34 29.85
N LEU A 12 25.67 17.11 29.40
CA LEU A 12 25.57 16.76 27.98
C LEU A 12 24.11 16.91 27.57
N PRO A 13 23.79 17.72 26.52
CA PRO A 13 22.44 17.71 26.00
C PRO A 13 22.15 16.30 25.51
N ALA A 14 21.03 15.74 25.96
CA ALA A 14 20.51 14.49 25.46
C ALA A 14 20.45 14.58 23.93
N PRO A 15 20.98 13.61 23.18
CA PRO A 15 20.80 13.62 21.73
C PRO A 15 19.31 13.64 21.49
N ASN A 16 18.82 14.67 20.82
CA ASN A 16 17.48 14.67 20.28
C ASN A 16 17.44 13.51 19.28
N LEU A 17 17.01 12.37 19.75
CA LEU A 17 16.49 11.34 18.90
C LEU A 17 15.22 11.90 18.27
N VAL A 18 15.41 12.76 17.28
CA VAL A 18 14.38 12.93 16.28
C VAL A 18 14.34 11.60 15.57
N SER A 19 13.55 10.66 16.09
CA SER A 19 13.08 9.61 15.25
C SER A 19 12.37 10.31 14.12
N LYS A 20 12.99 10.38 12.96
CA LYS A 20 12.24 10.56 11.73
C LYS A 20 11.09 9.59 11.90
N ALA A 21 9.89 10.12 12.02
CA ALA A 21 8.71 9.31 11.89
C ALA A 21 8.81 8.69 10.51
N GLN A 22 9.54 7.59 10.41
CA GLN A 22 9.36 6.69 9.30
C GLN A 22 7.89 6.39 9.35
N ALA A 23 7.18 6.85 8.29
CA ALA A 23 5.79 6.48 8.13
C ALA A 23 5.72 4.99 8.44
N GLU A 24 5.20 4.67 9.61
CA GLU A 24 4.89 3.29 9.94
C GLU A 24 4.14 2.72 8.76
N PRO A 25 4.36 1.47 8.33
CA PRO A 25 3.58 0.88 7.25
C PRO A 25 2.06 1.03 7.45
N GLY A 26 1.61 1.48 8.62
CA GLY A 26 0.22 1.80 8.94
C GLY A 26 -0.21 3.23 8.70
N SER A 27 0.71 4.17 8.46
CA SER A 27 0.42 5.61 8.37
C SER A 27 0.51 6.19 6.96
N LEU A 28 0.52 5.35 5.93
CA LEU A 28 0.44 5.83 4.56
C LEU A 28 -0.90 6.52 4.35
N GLU A 29 -0.84 7.79 4.02
CA GLU A 29 -2.03 8.57 3.77
C GLU A 29 -2.75 8.08 2.52
N THR A 30 -4.06 7.95 2.65
CA THR A 30 -4.94 7.58 1.54
C THR A 30 -5.99 8.66 1.34
N ASP A 31 -6.49 8.74 0.14
CA ASP A 31 -7.70 9.47 -0.20
C ASP A 31 -8.65 8.55 -1.00
N ASP A 32 -9.67 9.11 -1.60
CA ASP A 32 -10.65 8.37 -2.40
C ASP A 32 -10.06 7.76 -3.69
N ARG A 33 -8.81 8.07 -4.03
CA ARG A 33 -8.14 7.55 -5.23
C ARG A 33 -7.07 6.51 -4.93
N GLY A 34 -6.67 6.33 -3.69
CA GLY A 34 -5.65 5.38 -3.28
C GLY A 34 -4.60 5.97 -2.34
N PHE A 35 -3.38 5.46 -2.41
CA PHE A 35 -2.28 5.90 -1.55
C PHE A 35 -1.59 7.12 -2.12
N ILE A 36 -1.60 8.20 -1.37
CA ILE A 36 -1.01 9.49 -1.78
C ILE A 36 0.49 9.32 -2.05
N ASP A 37 0.98 9.99 -3.10
CA ASP A 37 2.39 9.96 -3.54
C ASP A 37 2.90 8.58 -3.96
N THR A 38 2.01 7.68 -4.35
CA THR A 38 2.37 6.37 -4.89
C THR A 38 1.68 6.10 -6.22
N VAL A 39 2.11 5.05 -6.94
CA VAL A 39 1.40 4.57 -8.13
C VAL A 39 0.20 3.68 -7.78
N ALA A 40 0.08 3.21 -6.54
CA ALA A 40 -1.12 2.52 -6.06
C ALA A 40 -2.24 3.53 -5.81
N ARG A 41 -2.60 4.22 -6.87
CA ARG A 41 -3.53 5.34 -6.90
C ARG A 41 -4.15 5.49 -8.27
N CYS A 42 -5.42 5.76 -8.35
CA CYS A 42 -6.13 5.88 -9.61
C CYS A 42 -5.98 7.29 -10.21
N ASP A 43 -5.89 7.36 -11.54
CA ASP A 43 -5.90 8.62 -12.27
C ASP A 43 -7.26 9.32 -12.14
N THR A 44 -7.29 10.63 -12.37
CA THR A 44 -8.51 11.43 -12.30
C THR A 44 -9.58 11.00 -13.31
N SER A 45 -9.18 10.35 -14.40
CA SER A 45 -10.08 9.81 -15.42
C SER A 45 -10.75 8.49 -15.01
N LYS A 46 -10.34 7.90 -13.91
CA LYS A 46 -10.83 6.61 -13.42
C LYS A 46 -11.42 6.76 -12.02
N SER A 47 -12.35 5.87 -11.69
CA SER A 47 -12.87 5.71 -10.35
C SER A 47 -12.09 4.65 -9.60
N THR A 48 -12.09 4.72 -8.27
CA THR A 48 -11.44 3.74 -7.42
C THR A 48 -12.44 2.66 -7.04
N ALA A 49 -12.14 1.41 -7.38
CA ALA A 49 -13.00 0.28 -7.01
C ALA A 49 -12.62 -0.31 -5.66
N ALA A 50 -11.32 -0.44 -5.38
CA ALA A 50 -10.81 -0.95 -4.11
C ALA A 50 -9.39 -0.48 -3.86
N VAL A 51 -9.03 -0.35 -2.60
CA VAL A 51 -7.67 -0.01 -2.16
C VAL A 51 -7.32 -0.90 -0.99
N GLY A 52 -6.14 -1.45 -0.99
CA GLY A 52 -5.70 -2.29 0.10
C GLY A 52 -4.21 -2.24 0.35
N ARG A 53 -3.86 -2.59 1.57
CA ARG A 53 -2.48 -2.65 2.02
C ARG A 53 -2.25 -3.95 2.78
N THR A 54 -1.15 -4.61 2.43
CA THR A 54 -0.57 -5.69 3.21
C THR A 54 0.68 -5.18 3.92
N GLN A 55 1.38 -6.05 4.63
CA GLN A 55 2.68 -5.69 5.18
C GLN A 55 3.75 -5.48 4.10
N GLN A 56 3.53 -5.98 2.89
CA GLN A 56 4.54 -6.01 1.83
C GLN A 56 4.14 -5.22 0.59
N SER A 57 2.85 -4.88 0.43
CA SER A 57 2.34 -4.31 -0.82
C SER A 57 1.26 -3.27 -0.60
N LEU A 58 1.19 -2.33 -1.53
CA LEU A 58 0.05 -1.42 -1.70
C LEU A 58 -0.65 -1.79 -3.00
N VAL A 59 -1.98 -1.79 -3.00
CA VAL A 59 -2.79 -2.09 -4.19
C VAL A 59 -3.92 -1.09 -4.34
N ALA A 60 -4.14 -0.61 -5.55
CA ALA A 60 -5.34 0.11 -5.95
C ALA A 60 -5.94 -0.56 -7.17
N ILE A 61 -7.24 -0.76 -7.15
CA ILE A 61 -8.01 -1.21 -8.30
C ILE A 61 -8.77 -0.01 -8.84
N CYS A 62 -8.50 0.33 -10.07
CA CYS A 62 -9.09 1.46 -10.77
C CYS A 62 -10.06 0.96 -11.83
N VAL A 63 -11.15 1.68 -12.03
CA VAL A 63 -12.15 1.34 -13.05
C VAL A 63 -12.39 2.54 -13.95
N ASP A 64 -12.32 2.32 -15.26
CA ASP A 64 -12.57 3.34 -16.24
C ASP A 64 -14.08 3.54 -16.50
N PRO A 65 -14.50 4.57 -17.26
CA PRO A 65 -15.92 4.79 -17.57
C PRO A 65 -16.59 3.65 -18.32
N ARG A 66 -15.84 2.75 -18.94
CA ARG A 66 -16.37 1.56 -19.61
C ARG A 66 -16.63 0.39 -18.66
N GLY A 67 -16.08 0.48 -17.43
CA GLY A 67 -16.14 -0.59 -16.46
C GLY A 67 -14.93 -1.55 -16.50
N ASP A 68 -13.87 -1.20 -17.21
CA ASP A 68 -12.65 -2.01 -17.28
C ASP A 68 -11.77 -1.73 -16.08
N TYR A 69 -11.26 -2.79 -15.45
CA TYR A 69 -10.42 -2.70 -14.26
C TYR A 69 -8.94 -2.67 -14.59
N GLU A 70 -8.21 -1.93 -13.77
CA GLU A 70 -6.75 -1.85 -13.79
C GLU A 70 -6.23 -2.11 -12.38
N TYR A 71 -5.24 -2.99 -12.28
CA TYR A 71 -4.54 -3.27 -11.03
C TYR A 71 -3.28 -2.42 -10.96
N ARG A 72 -3.09 -1.68 -9.88
CA ARG A 72 -1.88 -0.91 -9.59
C ARG A 72 -1.29 -1.35 -8.28
N GLY A 73 -0.05 -1.79 -8.30
CA GLY A 73 0.64 -2.31 -7.13
C GLY A 73 1.98 -1.66 -6.88
N VAL A 74 2.36 -1.60 -5.62
CA VAL A 74 3.68 -1.19 -5.16
C VAL A 74 4.19 -2.23 -4.17
N ARG A 75 5.41 -2.71 -4.38
CA ARG A 75 6.10 -3.52 -3.39
C ARG A 75 6.83 -2.60 -2.42
N LEU A 76 6.53 -2.71 -1.14
CA LEU A 76 7.09 -1.80 -0.13
C LEU A 76 8.58 -2.01 0.12
N GLU A 77 9.09 -3.22 -0.07
CA GLU A 77 10.50 -3.55 0.16
C GLU A 77 11.45 -2.75 -0.72
N ASP A 78 11.15 -2.63 -2.00
CA ASP A 78 12.03 -2.02 -3.00
C ASP A 78 11.38 -0.87 -3.79
N GLY A 79 10.11 -0.58 -3.52
CA GLY A 79 9.35 0.45 -4.25
C GLY A 79 9.02 0.07 -5.69
N SER A 80 9.18 -1.19 -6.09
CA SER A 80 8.85 -1.60 -7.45
C SER A 80 7.35 -1.49 -7.72
N GLU A 81 7.03 -1.03 -8.90
CA GLU A 81 5.70 -0.63 -9.32
C GLU A 81 5.17 -1.59 -10.39
N LEU A 82 3.87 -1.86 -10.33
CA LEU A 82 3.18 -2.68 -11.30
C LEU A 82 1.87 -2.03 -11.70
N ASN A 83 1.62 -1.99 -13.00
CA ASN A 83 0.35 -1.53 -13.55
C ASN A 83 -0.13 -2.57 -14.58
N VAL A 84 -1.27 -3.18 -14.30
CA VAL A 84 -1.83 -4.24 -15.15
C VAL A 84 -3.24 -3.86 -15.59
N SER A 85 -3.41 -3.66 -16.87
CA SER A 85 -4.72 -3.46 -17.49
C SER A 85 -5.46 -4.79 -17.67
N GLY A 86 -6.79 -4.71 -17.78
CA GLY A 86 -7.59 -5.89 -18.06
C GLY A 86 -7.78 -6.82 -16.85
N ALA A 87 -7.67 -6.29 -15.65
CA ALA A 87 -8.09 -7.04 -14.47
C ALA A 87 -9.59 -7.32 -14.53
N VAL A 88 -10.00 -8.45 -13.96
CA VAL A 88 -11.41 -8.88 -13.95
C VAL A 88 -11.88 -9.17 -12.53
N MET A 89 -13.17 -8.96 -12.30
CA MET A 89 -13.83 -9.40 -11.07
C MET A 89 -14.26 -10.86 -11.25
N GLN A 90 -13.82 -11.74 -10.37
CA GLN A 90 -14.14 -13.15 -10.40
C GLN A 90 -14.35 -13.65 -8.96
N ASP A 91 -15.53 -14.16 -8.67
CA ASP A 91 -15.90 -14.69 -7.35
C ASP A 91 -15.61 -13.70 -6.20
N GLY A 92 -15.89 -12.41 -6.42
CA GLY A 92 -15.66 -11.36 -5.43
C GLY A 92 -14.21 -10.94 -5.26
N LYS A 93 -13.33 -11.37 -6.14
CA LYS A 93 -11.90 -11.04 -6.12
C LYS A 93 -11.49 -10.39 -7.43
N TYR A 94 -10.53 -9.48 -7.34
CA TYR A 94 -9.94 -8.87 -8.53
C TYR A 94 -8.76 -9.73 -8.98
N VAL A 95 -8.77 -10.13 -10.24
CA VAL A 95 -7.75 -10.99 -10.83
C VAL A 95 -7.04 -10.25 -11.96
N ALA A 96 -5.74 -10.10 -11.84
CA ALA A 96 -4.90 -9.45 -12.84
C ALA A 96 -3.80 -10.41 -13.30
N HIS A 97 -3.58 -10.48 -14.61
CA HIS A 97 -2.54 -11.31 -15.21
C HIS A 97 -1.45 -10.44 -15.83
N ASN A 98 -0.21 -10.66 -15.40
CA ASN A 98 0.96 -10.02 -15.99
C ASN A 98 1.97 -11.10 -16.38
N ALA A 99 2.06 -11.41 -17.68
CA ALA A 99 2.81 -12.56 -18.19
C ALA A 99 2.34 -13.85 -17.51
N ASP A 100 3.21 -14.61 -16.88
CA ASP A 100 2.87 -15.84 -16.17
C ASP A 100 2.56 -15.64 -14.68
N VAL A 101 2.44 -14.40 -14.24
CA VAL A 101 2.11 -14.06 -12.85
C VAL A 101 0.66 -13.60 -12.73
N THR A 102 -0.05 -14.16 -11.77
CA THR A 102 -1.44 -13.81 -11.47
C THR A 102 -1.52 -13.17 -10.08
N TYR A 103 -2.16 -12.02 -10.02
CA TYR A 103 -2.43 -11.28 -8.80
C TYR A 103 -3.91 -11.41 -8.47
N ILE A 104 -4.23 -11.96 -7.30
CA ILE A 104 -5.61 -12.09 -6.82
C ILE A 104 -5.76 -11.22 -5.57
N PHE A 105 -6.55 -10.18 -5.69
CA PHE A 105 -6.72 -9.16 -4.65
C PHE A 105 -8.14 -9.19 -4.12
N SER A 106 -8.27 -9.25 -2.80
CA SER A 106 -9.55 -9.23 -2.10
C SER A 106 -9.42 -8.54 -0.74
N ALA A 107 -10.54 -8.35 -0.06
CA ALA A 107 -10.57 -7.84 1.31
C ALA A 107 -9.78 -8.71 2.31
N LYS A 108 -9.58 -9.97 1.98
CA LYS A 108 -8.90 -10.94 2.84
C LYS A 108 -7.39 -10.93 2.66
N GLU A 109 -6.93 -10.91 1.41
CA GLU A 109 -5.52 -11.12 1.09
C GLU A 109 -5.17 -10.69 -0.32
N LEU A 110 -3.88 -10.49 -0.55
CA LEU A 110 -3.27 -10.48 -1.86
C LEU A 110 -2.54 -11.80 -2.07
N MET A 111 -2.95 -12.57 -3.06
CA MET A 111 -2.33 -13.83 -3.42
C MET A 111 -1.61 -13.67 -4.76
N ILE A 112 -0.36 -14.10 -4.83
CA ILE A 112 0.44 -14.02 -6.05
C ILE A 112 0.77 -15.44 -6.48
N LEU A 113 0.38 -15.77 -7.70
CA LEU A 113 0.56 -17.08 -8.31
C LEU A 113 1.53 -16.95 -9.48
N GLN A 114 2.27 -18.01 -9.76
CA GLN A 114 3.14 -18.11 -10.93
C GLN A 114 2.83 -19.37 -11.72
N GLY A 115 2.96 -19.27 -13.06
CA GLY A 115 2.75 -20.38 -13.96
C GLY A 115 1.34 -20.97 -13.87
N TRP A 116 1.23 -22.27 -13.66
CA TRP A 116 -0.03 -23.01 -13.62
C TRP A 116 -0.80 -22.90 -12.30
N GLY A 117 -0.45 -21.93 -11.44
CA GLY A 117 -1.14 -21.70 -10.19
C GLY A 117 -0.31 -22.02 -8.94
N TRP A 118 1.00 -21.97 -9.03
CA TRP A 118 1.88 -22.06 -7.88
C TRP A 118 1.79 -20.80 -7.05
N VAL A 119 1.34 -20.92 -5.80
CA VAL A 119 1.31 -19.80 -4.86
C VAL A 119 2.73 -19.44 -4.47
N VAL A 120 3.19 -18.26 -4.88
CA VAL A 120 4.52 -17.75 -4.52
C VAL A 120 4.47 -16.82 -3.33
N ARG A 121 3.32 -16.17 -3.08
CA ARG A 121 3.12 -15.31 -1.91
C ARG A 121 1.65 -15.26 -1.54
N GLU A 122 1.42 -15.27 -0.23
CA GLU A 122 0.13 -14.93 0.38
C GLU A 122 0.37 -13.80 1.36
N GLU A 123 -0.30 -12.69 1.15
CA GLU A 123 -0.13 -11.49 1.95
C GLU A 123 -1.49 -11.14 2.58
N PRO A 124 -1.67 -11.41 3.87
CA PRO A 124 -2.91 -11.04 4.55
C PRO A 124 -3.15 -9.54 4.47
N MET A 125 -4.40 -9.15 4.25
CA MET A 125 -4.77 -7.74 4.16
C MET A 125 -4.71 -7.10 5.55
N VAL A 126 -4.00 -5.98 5.65
CA VAL A 126 -3.90 -5.17 6.88
C VAL A 126 -4.97 -4.09 6.89
N ALA A 127 -5.23 -3.48 5.74
CA ALA A 127 -6.26 -2.47 5.56
C ALA A 127 -6.87 -2.60 4.17
N PHE A 128 -8.18 -2.52 4.09
CA PHE A 128 -8.92 -2.64 2.84
C PHE A 128 -10.09 -1.66 2.83
N MET A 129 -10.27 -0.99 1.72
CA MET A 129 -11.34 -0.02 1.53
C MET A 129 -11.94 -0.19 0.15
N GLU A 130 -13.25 -0.32 0.09
CA GLU A 130 -14.02 -0.12 -1.12
C GLU A 130 -14.74 1.22 -0.99
N PRO A 131 -14.42 2.20 -1.84
CA PRO A 131 -15.15 3.46 -1.84
C PRO A 131 -16.63 3.15 -2.09
N ARG A 132 -17.49 3.66 -1.21
CA ARG A 132 -18.94 3.54 -1.43
C ARG A 132 -19.27 4.29 -2.70
N SER A 133 -19.87 3.61 -3.65
CA SER A 133 -20.58 4.29 -4.71
C SER A 133 -21.52 5.30 -4.06
N PRO A 134 -21.58 6.56 -4.54
CA PRO A 134 -22.53 7.49 -3.99
C PRO A 134 -23.92 6.86 -4.05
N ALA A 135 -24.56 6.71 -2.89
CA ALA A 135 -25.89 6.19 -2.77
C ALA A 135 -26.82 7.10 -3.57
N GLY A 136 -27.47 6.59 -4.58
CA GLY A 136 -28.42 7.39 -5.34
C GLY A 136 -28.32 7.19 -6.82
N GLY A 137 -27.74 6.10 -7.18
CA GLY A 137 -27.87 5.66 -8.57
C GLY A 137 -29.17 4.94 -8.79
#